data_d5e10bbccfb5d7b20793c37256b39ec4
#
_entry.id   d5e10bbccfb5d7b20793c37256b39ec4
#
_cell.length_a   1.000
_cell.length_b   1.000
_cell.length_c   1.000
_cell.angle_alpha   90.00
_cell.angle_beta   90.00
_cell.angle_gamma   90.00
#
_symmetry.space_group_name_H-M   'P 1'
#
loop_
_entity.id
_entity.type
_entity.pdbx_description
1 polymer ?
#
loop_
_entity_poly.entity_id
_entity_poly.type
_entity_poly.pdbx_seq_one_letter_code
_entity_poly.pdbx_strand_id
1 'polypeptide(L)'
;MGTYKFETDNEGERFCFQITMQMMSLFGISKEEAIDRINQEWERKSLVGTSIVYHVVPEEWAKNIYWGRDSYWWIEGEKREKLKLPPLTPQPLHKP
;
A
#
# COMPACT_ATOMS: atom_id res chain seq x y z
N MET A 1 14.54 14.70 -8.12
CA MET A 1 13.71 13.66 -8.67
C MET A 1 13.37 12.63 -7.60
N GLY A 2 12.10 12.41 -7.37
CA GLY A 2 11.67 11.53 -6.30
C GLY A 2 11.76 10.06 -6.64
N THR A 3 11.84 9.21 -5.62
CA THR A 3 11.78 7.77 -5.75
C THR A 3 10.43 7.31 -6.30
N TYR A 4 9.38 8.06 -6.00
CA TYR A 4 8.02 7.73 -6.38
C TYR A 4 7.63 8.46 -7.65
N LYS A 5 6.83 7.79 -8.51
CA LYS A 5 6.51 8.28 -9.85
C LYS A 5 5.30 9.20 -9.93
N PHE A 6 4.70 9.52 -8.79
CA PHE A 6 3.57 10.43 -8.72
C PHE A 6 3.98 11.73 -8.06
N GLU A 7 3.18 12.78 -8.26
CA GLU A 7 3.48 14.07 -7.65
C GLU A 7 3.33 13.99 -6.14
N THR A 8 4.35 14.45 -5.42
CA THR A 8 4.32 14.47 -3.96
C THR A 8 5.26 15.54 -3.44
N ASP A 9 4.97 16.03 -2.23
CA ASP A 9 5.86 16.96 -1.52
C ASP A 9 6.73 16.18 -0.53
N ASN A 10 7.56 16.90 0.22
CA ASN A 10 8.48 16.27 1.17
C ASN A 10 7.76 15.45 2.23
N GLU A 11 6.61 15.93 2.70
CA GLU A 11 5.83 15.20 3.70
C GLU A 11 5.24 13.93 3.11
N GLY A 12 4.71 14.02 1.89
CA GLY A 12 4.16 12.88 1.18
C GLY A 12 5.23 11.84 0.89
N GLU A 13 6.43 12.29 0.49
CA GLU A 13 7.53 11.38 0.22
C GLU A 13 7.97 10.65 1.48
N ARG A 14 8.02 11.33 2.60
CA ARG A 14 8.34 10.72 3.88
C ARG A 14 7.29 9.70 4.29
N PHE A 15 6.03 10.02 4.06
CA PHE A 15 4.92 9.11 4.34
C PHE A 15 5.02 7.85 3.49
N CYS A 16 5.29 8.01 2.19
CA CYS A 16 5.49 6.87 1.29
C CYS A 16 6.68 6.02 1.71
N PHE A 17 7.74 6.64 2.19
CA PHE A 17 8.89 5.90 2.70
C PHE A 17 8.50 5.04 3.90
N GLN A 18 7.68 5.58 4.80
CA GLN A 18 7.20 4.81 5.95
C GLN A 18 6.36 3.61 5.50
N ILE A 19 5.51 3.81 4.49
CA ILE A 19 4.73 2.70 3.93
C ILE A 19 5.66 1.65 3.32
N THR A 20 6.68 2.09 2.59
CA THR A 20 7.68 1.20 2.00
C THR A 20 8.32 0.32 3.06
N MET A 21 8.75 0.94 4.17
CA MET A 21 9.38 0.21 5.26
C MET A 21 8.42 -0.78 5.90
N GLN A 22 7.16 -0.40 6.05
CA GLN A 22 6.14 -1.30 6.60
C GLN A 22 5.92 -2.50 5.69
N MET A 23 5.86 -2.29 4.39
CA MET A 23 5.68 -3.37 3.43
C MET A 23 6.84 -4.36 3.47
N MET A 24 8.06 -3.86 3.58
CA MET A 24 9.23 -4.71 3.69
C MET A 24 9.19 -5.55 4.96
N SER A 25 8.81 -4.93 6.07
CA SER A 25 8.75 -5.59 7.37
C SER A 25 7.63 -6.60 7.46
N LEU A 26 6.44 -6.25 6.98
CA LEU A 26 5.25 -7.10 7.11
C LEU A 26 5.24 -8.26 6.12
N PHE A 27 5.74 -8.05 4.92
CA PHE A 27 5.58 -9.02 3.84
C PHE A 27 6.89 -9.61 3.33
N GLY A 28 8.02 -9.12 3.84
CA GLY A 28 9.32 -9.63 3.42
C GLY A 28 9.67 -9.38 1.97
N ILE A 29 9.05 -8.37 1.35
CA ILE A 29 9.34 -8.01 -0.03
C ILE A 29 10.51 -7.04 -0.09
N SER A 30 11.09 -6.90 -1.29
CA SER A 30 12.20 -5.98 -1.49
C SER A 30 11.72 -4.53 -1.46
N LYS A 31 12.66 -3.62 -1.23
CA LYS A 31 12.36 -2.19 -1.28
C LYS A 31 11.84 -1.81 -2.67
N GLU A 32 12.45 -2.36 -3.71
CA GLU A 32 12.03 -2.07 -5.08
C GLU A 32 10.60 -2.50 -5.33
N GLU A 33 10.23 -3.70 -4.89
CA GLU A 33 8.86 -4.18 -5.06
C GLU A 33 7.88 -3.30 -4.28
N ALA A 34 8.21 -2.92 -3.06
CA ALA A 34 7.37 -2.05 -2.26
C ALA A 34 7.12 -0.72 -2.95
N ILE A 35 8.19 -0.11 -3.48
CA ILE A 35 8.09 1.15 -4.21
C ILE A 35 7.24 1.00 -5.46
N ASP A 36 7.43 -0.09 -6.21
CA ASP A 36 6.65 -0.35 -7.42
C ASP A 36 5.17 -0.49 -7.11
N ARG A 37 4.83 -1.15 -6.01
CA ARG A 37 3.44 -1.30 -5.59
C ARG A 37 2.81 0.03 -5.18
N ILE A 38 3.56 0.88 -4.50
CA ILE A 38 3.10 2.21 -4.13
C ILE A 38 2.88 3.06 -5.38
N ASN A 39 3.82 3.01 -6.32
CA ASN A 39 3.69 3.74 -7.58
C ASN A 39 2.47 3.27 -8.37
N GLN A 40 2.23 1.97 -8.43
CA GLN A 40 1.06 1.42 -9.12
C GLN A 40 -0.24 1.93 -8.52
N GLU A 41 -0.30 2.00 -7.19
CA GLU A 41 -1.52 2.45 -6.49
C GLU A 41 -1.81 3.92 -6.75
N TRP A 42 -0.77 4.76 -6.77
CA TRP A 42 -0.95 6.21 -6.81
C TRP A 42 -0.37 6.91 -8.04
N GLU A 43 -0.05 6.18 -9.10
CA GLU A 43 0.66 6.80 -10.23
C GLU A 43 -0.10 7.93 -10.92
N ARG A 44 -1.42 7.98 -10.76
CA ARG A 44 -2.24 9.04 -11.35
C ARG A 44 -2.81 9.98 -10.29
N LYS A 45 -2.28 9.93 -9.08
CA LYS A 45 -2.76 10.76 -7.99
C LYS A 45 -1.66 11.69 -7.50
N SER A 46 -2.06 12.70 -6.73
CA SER A 46 -1.12 13.63 -6.13
C SER A 46 -1.27 13.60 -4.62
N LEU A 47 -0.16 13.61 -3.92
CA LEU A 47 -0.14 13.69 -2.47
C LEU A 47 0.23 15.08 -1.96
N VAL A 48 0.32 16.05 -2.87
CA VAL A 48 0.66 17.42 -2.50
C VAL A 48 -0.57 18.08 -1.87
N GLY A 49 -0.42 18.55 -0.64
CA GLY A 49 -1.49 19.25 0.05
C GLY A 49 -2.70 18.42 0.42
N THR A 50 -2.63 17.10 0.25
CA THR A 50 -3.74 16.19 0.56
C THR A 50 -3.55 15.60 1.95
N SER A 51 -4.50 15.87 2.86
CA SER A 51 -4.39 15.37 4.22
C SER A 51 -5.14 14.04 4.46
N ILE A 52 -6.08 13.69 3.59
CA ILE A 52 -6.91 12.49 3.78
C ILE A 52 -6.08 11.22 3.90
N VAL A 53 -5.06 11.07 3.05
CA VAL A 53 -4.23 9.86 3.07
C VAL A 53 -3.49 9.69 4.39
N TYR A 54 -3.25 10.77 5.12
CA TYR A 54 -2.51 10.72 6.38
C TYR A 54 -3.36 10.31 7.57
N HIS A 55 -4.68 10.19 7.40
CA HIS A 55 -5.57 9.70 8.45
C HIS A 55 -5.44 8.19 8.66
N VAL A 56 -4.89 7.50 7.67
CA VAL A 56 -4.64 6.06 7.75
C VAL A 56 -3.16 5.87 8.02
N VAL A 57 -2.82 5.07 9.04
CA VAL A 57 -1.43 4.85 9.39
C VAL A 57 -0.70 4.07 8.31
N PRO A 58 0.64 4.23 8.20
CA PRO A 58 1.41 3.54 7.15
C PRO A 58 1.23 2.03 7.12
N GLU A 59 1.07 1.38 8.26
CA GLU A 59 0.84 -0.07 8.31
C GLU A 59 -0.44 -0.45 7.59
N GLU A 60 -1.52 0.29 7.79
CA GLU A 60 -2.78 0.02 7.11
C GLU A 60 -2.69 0.29 5.62
N TRP A 61 -2.00 1.36 5.22
CA TRP A 61 -1.75 1.62 3.80
C TRP A 61 -0.95 0.51 3.15
N ALA A 62 0.07 0.00 3.86
CA ALA A 62 0.87 -1.11 3.36
C ALA A 62 -0.01 -2.32 3.06
N LYS A 63 -0.92 -2.64 3.95
CA LYS A 63 -1.85 -3.77 3.78
C LYS A 63 -2.86 -3.51 2.66
N ASN A 64 -3.38 -2.29 2.57
CA ASN A 64 -4.30 -1.92 1.49
C ASN A 64 -3.64 -2.04 0.12
N ILE A 65 -2.38 -1.63 0.02
CA ILE A 65 -1.64 -1.67 -1.25
C ILE A 65 -1.24 -3.10 -1.61
N TYR A 66 -0.79 -3.86 -0.62
CA TYR A 66 -0.29 -5.22 -0.86
C TYR A 66 -1.42 -6.20 -1.19
N TRP A 67 -2.50 -6.18 -0.41
CA TRP A 67 -3.61 -7.10 -0.58
C TRP A 67 -4.79 -6.52 -1.36
N GLY A 68 -4.88 -5.19 -1.46
CA GLY A 68 -6.00 -4.53 -2.09
C GLY A 68 -7.12 -4.22 -1.12
N ARG A 69 -7.84 -3.14 -1.39
CA ARG A 69 -8.95 -2.71 -0.54
C ARG A 69 -10.11 -3.70 -0.56
N ASP A 70 -10.30 -4.39 -1.67
CA ASP A 70 -11.40 -5.33 -1.85
C ASP A 70 -11.11 -6.68 -1.22
N SER A 71 -9.94 -6.85 -0.60
CA SER A 71 -9.56 -8.11 0.03
C SER A 71 -10.19 -8.32 1.39
N TYR A 72 -10.70 -7.24 2.01
CA TYR A 72 -11.20 -7.27 3.39
C TYR A 72 -10.16 -7.87 4.33
N TRP A 73 -8.92 -7.41 4.19
CA TRP A 73 -7.78 -7.95 4.92
C TRP A 73 -7.91 -7.82 6.44
N TRP A 74 -8.73 -6.88 6.90
CA TRP A 74 -8.97 -6.68 8.34
C TRP A 74 -9.89 -7.73 8.94
N ILE A 75 -10.54 -8.55 8.13
CA ILE A 75 -11.37 -9.66 8.58
C ILE A 75 -10.52 -10.92 8.57
N GLU A 76 -10.34 -11.54 9.73
CA GLU A 76 -9.45 -12.68 9.89
C GLU A 76 -10.15 -13.91 10.46
N GLY A 77 -9.51 -15.06 10.31
CA GLY A 77 -9.90 -16.31 10.96
C GLY A 77 -11.28 -16.80 10.60
N GLU A 78 -12.03 -17.21 11.61
CA GLU A 78 -13.35 -17.80 11.42
C GLU A 78 -14.33 -16.86 10.72
N LYS A 79 -14.25 -15.58 10.99
CA LYS A 79 -15.14 -14.62 10.34
C LYS A 79 -14.94 -14.62 8.83
N ARG A 80 -13.69 -14.74 8.41
CA ARG A 80 -13.38 -14.79 6.99
C ARG A 80 -13.96 -16.03 6.34
N GLU A 81 -13.86 -17.16 7.01
CA GLU A 81 -14.43 -18.41 6.53
C GLU A 81 -15.97 -18.35 6.48
N LYS A 82 -16.59 -17.79 7.52
CA LYS A 82 -18.05 -17.66 7.56
C LYS A 82 -18.59 -16.78 6.45
N LEU A 83 -17.85 -15.75 6.07
CA LEU A 83 -18.24 -14.86 4.99
C LEU A 83 -17.81 -15.37 3.62
N LYS A 84 -17.16 -16.53 3.57
CA LYS A 84 -16.67 -17.16 2.33
C LYS A 84 -15.75 -16.26 1.54
N LEU A 85 -14.91 -15.49 2.24
CA LEU A 85 -13.94 -14.63 1.59
C LEU A 85 -12.75 -15.46 1.12
N PRO A 86 -12.16 -15.10 -0.04
CA PRO A 86 -11.02 -15.85 -0.55
C PRO A 86 -9.79 -15.63 0.33
N PRO A 87 -8.79 -16.53 0.26
CA PRO A 87 -7.54 -16.33 0.98
C PRO A 87 -6.86 -15.04 0.55
N LEU A 88 -6.14 -14.40 1.49
CA LEU A 88 -5.39 -13.18 1.18
C LEU A 88 -4.24 -13.50 0.23
N THR A 89 -4.19 -12.79 -0.87
CA THR A 89 -3.12 -12.92 -1.86
C THR A 89 -2.62 -11.54 -2.25
N PRO A 90 -1.32 -11.40 -2.57
CA PRO A 90 -0.80 -10.12 -3.02
C PRO A 90 -1.48 -9.65 -4.31
N GLN A 91 -1.67 -8.34 -4.39
CA GLN A 91 -2.19 -7.73 -5.63
C GLN A 91 -1.19 -7.97 -6.76
N PRO A 92 -1.68 -8.20 -7.98
CA PRO A 92 -0.79 -8.31 -9.13
C PRO A 92 0.00 -7.02 -9.32
N LEU A 93 1.27 -7.14 -9.61
CA LEU A 93 2.12 -6.00 -9.89
C LEU A 93 2.23 -5.84 -11.41
N HIS A 94 1.65 -4.76 -11.93
CA HIS A 94 1.66 -4.50 -13.37
C HIS A 94 2.94 -3.80 -13.76
N LYS A 95 3.89 -4.56 -14.28
CA LYS A 95 5.13 -3.99 -14.81
C LYS A 95 5.02 -3.86 -16.31
N PRO A 96 5.41 -2.71 -16.85
CA PRO A 96 5.47 -2.56 -18.31
C PRO A 96 6.53 -3.46 -18.92
#